data_e85b7189b6c5f34b8c26e8afe8fcf78c
#
_entry.id   e85b7189b6c5f34b8c26e8afe8fcf78c
#
_cell.length_a   1.000
_cell.length_b   1.000
_cell.length_c   1.000
_cell.angle_alpha   90.00
_cell.angle_beta   90.00
_cell.angle_gamma   90.00
#
_symmetry.space_group_name_H-M   'P 1'
#
loop_
_entity.id
_entity.type
_entity.pdbx_description
1 polymer ?
#
loop_
_entity_poly.entity_id
_entity_poly.type
_entity_poly.pdbx_seq_one_letter_code
_entity_poly.pdbx_strand_id
1 'polypeptide(L)'
;ARFQMSQTVTLCAVSKSQPAEAIRAAYAAGQTVFGENYLQEALSKQEQLQDCAIAWHFIGPIQSNKTQQIARQFDWIHSVDRLKIAQRLSDARSSALPPLNICLQVNISEEASKSGASGQELLELALQIKQLPHLQLRGLMAIPAPQQDFAAQRDQFRQVRALFEHLNTHDLQLDTLSIGMSGDYQAAIAEGATLVRIGTAIFGARQPKPSPDSDLASKGAA
;
A
#
# COMPACT_ATOMS: atom_id res chain seq x y z
N ALA A 1 16.11 13.60 20.26
CA ALA A 1 17.08 13.51 19.17
C ALA A 1 16.32 13.67 17.85
N ARG A 2 16.62 14.72 17.06
CA ARG A 2 16.11 14.84 15.68
C ARG A 2 16.85 13.81 14.83
N PHE A 3 16.11 12.87 14.25
CA PHE A 3 16.68 11.96 13.28
C PHE A 3 17.11 12.79 12.05
N GLN A 4 18.41 12.83 11.80
CA GLN A 4 18.94 13.39 10.57
C GLN A 4 18.72 12.34 9.47
N MET A 5 17.66 12.49 8.69
CA MET A 5 17.35 11.63 7.57
C MET A 5 18.11 12.09 6.35
N SER A 6 18.98 11.24 5.83
CA SER A 6 19.62 11.44 4.52
C SER A 6 18.71 11.04 3.35
N GLN A 7 17.54 10.47 3.63
CA GLN A 7 16.63 9.89 2.64
C GLN A 7 15.24 10.51 2.76
N THR A 8 14.67 10.94 1.63
CA THR A 8 13.28 11.44 1.57
C THR A 8 12.31 10.28 1.74
N VAL A 9 11.38 10.38 2.69
CA VAL A 9 10.32 9.39 2.90
C VAL A 9 9.04 9.86 2.21
N THR A 10 8.50 9.03 1.35
CA THR A 10 7.21 9.29 0.70
C THR A 10 6.07 9.05 1.68
N LEU A 11 5.17 10.03 1.79
CA LEU A 11 3.92 9.88 2.52
C LEU A 11 2.83 9.36 1.56
N CYS A 12 2.33 8.16 1.80
CA CYS A 12 1.11 7.65 1.18
C CYS A 12 -0.08 7.93 2.12
N ALA A 13 -0.94 8.89 1.74
CA ALA A 13 -2.13 9.22 2.49
C ALA A 13 -3.21 8.15 2.27
N VAL A 14 -3.54 7.38 3.30
CA VAL A 14 -4.49 6.26 3.22
C VAL A 14 -5.91 6.78 3.33
N SER A 15 -6.58 6.89 2.19
CA SER A 15 -7.89 7.54 2.04
C SER A 15 -9.09 6.57 2.05
N LYS A 16 -8.86 5.30 2.38
CA LYS A 16 -9.97 4.33 2.51
C LYS A 16 -11.04 4.83 3.48
N SER A 17 -12.30 4.67 3.10
CA SER A 17 -13.47 5.13 3.86
C SER A 17 -13.54 6.66 4.05
N GLN A 18 -12.81 7.43 3.27
CA GLN A 18 -12.89 8.88 3.22
C GLN A 18 -13.58 9.33 1.91
N PRO A 19 -14.35 10.42 1.91
CA PRO A 19 -14.97 10.94 0.70
C PRO A 19 -13.94 11.61 -0.22
N ALA A 20 -14.29 11.80 -1.50
CA ALA A 20 -13.43 12.42 -2.50
C ALA A 20 -13.04 13.87 -2.13
N GLU A 21 -13.93 14.60 -1.44
CA GLU A 21 -13.69 15.96 -0.95
C GLU A 21 -12.52 16.03 0.03
N ALA A 22 -12.39 15.02 0.91
CA ALA A 22 -11.26 14.94 1.84
C ALA A 22 -9.93 14.70 1.11
N ILE A 23 -9.94 13.91 0.04
CA ILE A 23 -8.78 13.69 -0.82
C ILE A 23 -8.43 14.99 -1.55
N ARG A 24 -9.42 15.68 -2.10
CA ARG A 24 -9.22 16.97 -2.78
C ARG A 24 -8.65 18.03 -1.86
N ALA A 25 -9.10 18.08 -0.61
CA ALA A 25 -8.54 19.00 0.39
C ALA A 25 -7.07 18.69 0.70
N ALA A 26 -6.71 17.41 0.87
CA ALA A 26 -5.33 16.98 1.07
C ALA A 26 -4.47 17.24 -0.19
N TYR A 27 -5.01 17.04 -1.40
CA TYR A 27 -4.35 17.34 -2.66
C TYR A 27 -4.05 18.84 -2.79
N ALA A 28 -5.01 19.71 -2.45
CA ALA A 28 -4.82 21.16 -2.43
C ALA A 28 -3.74 21.61 -1.43
N ALA A 29 -3.50 20.81 -0.37
CA ALA A 29 -2.40 21.02 0.56
C ALA A 29 -1.06 20.43 0.10
N GLY A 30 -0.98 19.87 -1.12
CA GLY A 30 0.25 19.35 -1.74
C GLY A 30 0.44 17.83 -1.65
N GLN A 31 -0.53 17.08 -1.11
CA GLN A 31 -0.43 15.61 -1.08
C GLN A 31 -0.84 15.03 -2.43
N THR A 32 0.06 14.26 -3.07
CA THR A 32 -0.19 13.68 -4.41
C THR A 32 -0.25 12.16 -4.43
N VAL A 33 0.13 11.48 -3.37
CA VAL A 33 0.17 10.01 -3.27
C VAL A 33 -0.90 9.53 -2.32
N PHE A 34 -1.88 8.76 -2.83
CA PHE A 34 -2.98 8.26 -2.03
C PHE A 34 -3.11 6.74 -2.10
N GLY A 35 -3.47 6.13 -0.96
CA GLY A 35 -3.58 4.68 -0.82
C GLY A 35 -5.01 4.21 -0.55
N GLU A 36 -5.46 3.22 -1.34
CA GLU A 36 -6.80 2.64 -1.24
C GLU A 36 -6.76 1.13 -0.98
N ASN A 37 -7.74 0.65 -0.22
CA ASN A 37 -7.88 -0.77 0.11
C ASN A 37 -8.99 -1.46 -0.67
N TYR A 38 -9.99 -0.72 -1.14
CA TYR A 38 -11.20 -1.26 -1.71
C TYR A 38 -11.38 -0.74 -3.14
N LEU A 39 -11.36 -1.68 -4.11
CA LEU A 39 -11.34 -1.32 -5.52
C LEU A 39 -12.53 -0.45 -5.95
N GLN A 40 -13.76 -0.84 -5.59
CA GLN A 40 -14.95 -0.12 -6.04
C GLN A 40 -15.01 1.31 -5.47
N GLU A 41 -14.62 1.45 -4.21
CA GLU A 41 -14.51 2.75 -3.56
C GLU A 41 -13.45 3.63 -4.26
N ALA A 42 -12.29 3.04 -4.56
CA ALA A 42 -11.21 3.76 -5.26
C ALA A 42 -11.63 4.23 -6.66
N LEU A 43 -12.28 3.37 -7.44
CA LEU A 43 -12.75 3.73 -8.79
C LEU A 43 -13.73 4.92 -8.77
N SER A 44 -14.69 4.91 -7.83
CA SER A 44 -15.61 6.03 -7.67
C SER A 44 -14.91 7.34 -7.30
N LYS A 45 -13.87 7.29 -6.48
CA LYS A 45 -13.06 8.47 -6.12
C LYS A 45 -12.20 8.95 -7.28
N GLN A 46 -11.58 8.05 -8.02
CA GLN A 46 -10.78 8.36 -9.20
C GLN A 46 -11.61 9.08 -10.26
N GLU A 47 -12.87 8.63 -10.46
CA GLU A 47 -13.81 9.30 -11.37
C GLU A 47 -14.12 10.75 -10.95
N GLN A 48 -14.26 11.00 -9.65
CA GLN A 48 -14.55 12.34 -9.10
C GLN A 48 -13.32 13.26 -9.03
N LEU A 49 -12.10 12.70 -9.19
CA LEU A 49 -10.83 13.40 -9.00
C LEU A 49 -9.95 13.37 -10.26
N GLN A 50 -10.55 13.20 -11.45
CA GLN A 50 -9.83 13.14 -12.72
C GLN A 50 -9.01 14.41 -13.04
N ASP A 51 -9.41 15.53 -12.46
CA ASP A 51 -8.73 16.83 -12.55
C ASP A 51 -7.52 16.95 -11.62
N CYS A 52 -7.30 15.98 -10.73
CA CYS A 52 -6.17 15.96 -9.79
C CYS A 52 -5.09 14.97 -10.27
N ALA A 53 -3.85 15.44 -10.37
CA ALA A 53 -2.71 14.59 -10.71
C ALA A 53 -2.28 13.73 -9.49
N ILE A 54 -3.05 12.68 -9.21
CA ILE A 54 -2.85 11.78 -8.07
C ILE A 54 -2.17 10.49 -8.52
N ALA A 55 -1.10 10.10 -7.81
CA ALA A 55 -0.55 8.75 -7.89
C ALA A 55 -1.36 7.81 -6.97
N TRP A 56 -2.07 6.88 -7.58
CA TRP A 56 -2.95 5.95 -6.87
C TRP A 56 -2.24 4.67 -6.50
N HIS A 57 -2.19 4.36 -5.21
CA HIS A 57 -1.61 3.16 -4.66
C HIS A 57 -2.68 2.19 -4.15
N PHE A 58 -2.69 0.95 -4.67
CA PHE A 58 -3.53 -0.11 -4.11
C PHE A 58 -2.76 -0.82 -3.00
N ILE A 59 -3.29 -0.76 -1.78
CA ILE A 59 -2.65 -1.31 -0.59
C ILE A 59 -3.50 -2.36 0.13
N GLY A 60 -4.67 -2.69 -0.42
CA GLY A 60 -5.58 -3.71 0.10
C GLY A 60 -5.31 -5.11 -0.47
N PRO A 61 -5.97 -6.15 0.06
CA PRO A 61 -5.83 -7.52 -0.45
C PRO A 61 -6.34 -7.64 -1.88
N ILE A 62 -5.61 -8.39 -2.72
CA ILE A 62 -5.91 -8.53 -4.13
C ILE A 62 -6.72 -9.82 -4.35
N GLN A 63 -7.96 -9.65 -4.80
CA GLN A 63 -8.76 -10.75 -5.34
C GLN A 63 -8.38 -11.03 -6.79
N SER A 64 -8.19 -12.30 -7.16
CA SER A 64 -7.73 -12.68 -8.50
C SER A 64 -8.65 -12.22 -9.65
N ASN A 65 -9.97 -12.11 -9.41
CA ASN A 65 -10.93 -11.60 -10.39
C ASN A 65 -10.94 -10.07 -10.54
N LYS A 66 -10.20 -9.35 -9.71
CA LYS A 66 -10.09 -7.88 -9.74
C LYS A 66 -8.76 -7.38 -10.33
N THR A 67 -7.82 -8.26 -10.60
CA THR A 67 -6.48 -7.91 -11.08
C THR A 67 -6.50 -7.07 -12.36
N GLN A 68 -7.44 -7.31 -13.27
CA GLN A 68 -7.55 -6.55 -14.52
C GLN A 68 -7.88 -5.06 -14.27
N GLN A 69 -8.85 -4.77 -13.42
CA GLN A 69 -9.20 -3.40 -13.09
C GLN A 69 -8.09 -2.72 -12.28
N ILE A 70 -7.51 -3.44 -11.30
CA ILE A 70 -6.41 -2.92 -10.47
C ILE A 70 -5.21 -2.55 -11.34
N ALA A 71 -4.79 -3.42 -12.26
CA ALA A 71 -3.65 -3.17 -13.12
C ALA A 71 -3.81 -1.95 -14.04
N ARG A 72 -5.04 -1.59 -14.41
CA ARG A 72 -5.32 -0.46 -15.31
C ARG A 72 -5.48 0.87 -14.59
N GLN A 73 -5.89 0.84 -13.32
CA GLN A 73 -6.35 2.03 -12.59
C GLN A 73 -5.38 2.52 -11.52
N PHE A 74 -4.33 1.74 -11.22
CA PHE A 74 -3.36 2.12 -10.19
C PHE A 74 -1.95 2.23 -10.75
N ASP A 75 -1.15 3.07 -10.10
CA ASP A 75 0.27 3.27 -10.43
C ASP A 75 1.17 2.37 -9.61
N TRP A 76 0.71 1.99 -8.41
CA TRP A 76 1.41 1.16 -7.46
C TRP A 76 0.50 0.12 -6.82
N ILE A 77 1.06 -1.06 -6.57
CA ILE A 77 0.42 -2.13 -5.80
C ILE A 77 1.37 -2.63 -4.74
N HIS A 78 0.94 -2.60 -3.46
CA HIS A 78 1.82 -2.96 -2.34
C HIS A 78 1.59 -4.38 -1.80
N SER A 79 0.55 -5.06 -2.24
CA SER A 79 0.05 -6.31 -1.62
C SER A 79 0.20 -7.54 -2.52
N VAL A 80 1.23 -7.58 -3.35
CA VAL A 80 1.52 -8.77 -4.17
C VAL A 80 2.17 -9.83 -3.28
N ASP A 81 1.52 -10.98 -3.12
CA ASP A 81 1.93 -12.05 -2.19
C ASP A 81 2.27 -13.38 -2.89
N ARG A 82 2.01 -13.51 -4.20
CA ARG A 82 2.23 -14.74 -4.97
C ARG A 82 2.34 -14.49 -6.46
N LEU A 83 3.06 -15.37 -7.15
CA LEU A 83 3.34 -15.27 -8.59
C LEU A 83 2.07 -15.17 -9.44
N LYS A 84 1.03 -15.96 -9.13
CA LYS A 84 -0.24 -15.96 -9.89
C LYS A 84 -0.89 -14.57 -9.93
N ILE A 85 -0.79 -13.79 -8.86
CA ILE A 85 -1.31 -12.41 -8.83
C ILE A 85 -0.43 -11.52 -9.71
N ALA A 86 0.89 -11.60 -9.57
CA ALA A 86 1.82 -10.83 -10.38
C ALA A 86 1.63 -11.09 -11.89
N GLN A 87 1.52 -12.35 -12.31
CA GLN A 87 1.25 -12.70 -13.71
C GLN A 87 -0.04 -12.06 -14.21
N ARG A 88 -1.14 -12.19 -13.46
CA ARG A 88 -2.42 -11.58 -13.85
C ARG A 88 -2.37 -10.05 -13.94
N LEU A 89 -1.59 -9.40 -13.09
CA LEU A 89 -1.38 -7.96 -13.15
C LEU A 89 -0.54 -7.59 -14.38
N SER A 90 0.51 -8.35 -14.66
CA SER A 90 1.35 -8.17 -15.84
C SER A 90 0.55 -8.33 -17.13
N ASP A 91 -0.23 -9.42 -17.28
CA ASP A 91 -1.06 -9.70 -18.45
C ASP A 91 -2.14 -8.62 -18.67
N ALA A 92 -2.62 -8.02 -17.59
CA ALA A 92 -3.69 -7.01 -17.63
C ALA A 92 -3.18 -5.57 -17.82
N ARG A 93 -1.89 -5.31 -17.57
CA ARG A 93 -1.29 -3.97 -17.73
C ARG A 93 -1.07 -3.68 -19.20
N SER A 94 -1.70 -2.64 -19.70
CA SER A 94 -1.52 -2.21 -21.09
C SER A 94 -0.11 -1.72 -21.34
N SER A 95 0.48 -2.07 -22.48
CA SER A 95 1.77 -1.54 -22.96
C SER A 95 1.74 -0.04 -23.25
N ALA A 96 0.55 0.56 -23.35
CA ALA A 96 0.39 2.02 -23.45
C ALA A 96 0.55 2.76 -22.12
N LEU A 97 0.54 2.02 -21.00
CA LEU A 97 0.75 2.58 -19.66
C LEU A 97 2.21 2.33 -19.20
N PRO A 98 2.76 3.18 -18.34
CA PRO A 98 4.03 2.88 -17.68
C PRO A 98 3.96 1.53 -16.95
N PRO A 99 5.10 0.83 -16.78
CA PRO A 99 5.13 -0.39 -15.98
C PRO A 99 4.51 -0.17 -14.59
N LEU A 100 3.72 -1.15 -14.14
CA LEU A 100 3.06 -1.10 -12.86
C LEU A 100 4.07 -1.34 -11.74
N ASN A 101 4.23 -0.36 -10.84
CA ASN A 101 5.13 -0.50 -9.69
C ASN A 101 4.51 -1.45 -8.68
N ILE A 102 5.27 -2.44 -8.22
CA ILE A 102 4.79 -3.40 -7.24
C ILE A 102 5.75 -3.56 -6.08
N CYS A 103 5.20 -3.76 -4.87
CA CYS A 103 5.93 -4.29 -3.72
C CYS A 103 5.43 -5.70 -3.39
N LEU A 104 6.34 -6.56 -2.96
CA LEU A 104 5.98 -7.85 -2.40
C LEU A 104 5.53 -7.68 -0.96
N GLN A 105 4.37 -8.23 -0.64
CA GLN A 105 3.90 -8.28 0.74
C GLN A 105 4.57 -9.43 1.48
N VAL A 106 5.24 -9.10 2.60
CA VAL A 106 5.96 -10.05 3.45
C VAL A 106 5.20 -10.26 4.74
N ASN A 107 5.07 -11.52 5.17
CA ASN A 107 4.59 -11.89 6.49
C ASN A 107 5.79 -12.19 7.42
N ILE A 108 6.13 -11.24 8.30
CA ILE A 108 7.24 -11.39 9.25
C ILE A 108 6.81 -11.98 10.60
N SER A 109 5.52 -12.03 10.88
CA SER A 109 5.02 -12.54 12.17
C SER A 109 4.78 -14.05 12.18
N GLU A 110 4.99 -14.76 11.05
CA GLU A 110 4.71 -16.20 10.86
C GLU A 110 3.28 -16.61 11.28
N GLU A 111 2.39 -15.64 11.46
CA GLU A 111 1.00 -15.92 11.72
C GLU A 111 0.36 -16.49 10.44
N ALA A 112 -0.07 -17.75 10.48
CA ALA A 112 -0.69 -18.44 9.35
C ALA A 112 -1.93 -17.72 8.79
N SER A 113 -2.53 -16.81 9.55
CA SER A 113 -3.69 -16.00 9.15
C SER A 113 -3.35 -14.74 8.36
N LYS A 114 -2.08 -14.32 8.26
CA LYS A 114 -1.66 -13.11 7.55
C LYS A 114 -1.15 -13.44 6.16
N SER A 115 -1.61 -12.66 5.17
CA SER A 115 -1.11 -12.74 3.79
C SER A 115 0.33 -12.23 3.70
N GLY A 116 1.15 -12.87 2.86
CA GLY A 116 2.53 -12.51 2.59
C GLY A 116 3.41 -13.72 2.34
N ALA A 117 4.45 -13.57 1.53
CA ALA A 117 5.44 -14.61 1.27
C ALA A 117 6.34 -14.82 2.50
N SER A 118 6.76 -16.07 2.73
CA SER A 118 7.78 -16.39 3.74
C SER A 118 9.17 -15.94 3.27
N GLY A 119 10.10 -15.75 4.22
CA GLY A 119 11.44 -15.27 3.87
C GLY A 119 12.21 -16.17 2.89
N GLN A 120 12.02 -17.50 2.94
CA GLN A 120 12.68 -18.45 2.03
C GLN A 120 12.11 -18.42 0.61
N GLU A 121 10.79 -18.27 0.47
CA GLU A 121 10.09 -18.21 -0.81
C GLU A 121 10.22 -16.85 -1.48
N LEU A 122 10.58 -15.83 -0.72
CA LEU A 122 10.57 -14.44 -1.17
C LEU A 122 11.56 -14.15 -2.29
N LEU A 123 12.77 -14.71 -2.23
CA LEU A 123 13.80 -14.51 -3.24
C LEU A 123 13.37 -15.14 -4.58
N GLU A 124 12.91 -16.38 -4.55
CA GLU A 124 12.44 -17.07 -5.75
C GLU A 124 11.27 -16.32 -6.39
N LEU A 125 10.30 -15.90 -5.59
CA LEU A 125 9.17 -15.10 -6.04
C LEU A 125 9.62 -13.77 -6.67
N ALA A 126 10.56 -13.07 -6.03
CA ALA A 126 11.10 -11.82 -6.54
C ALA A 126 11.80 -11.99 -7.90
N LEU A 127 12.64 -13.03 -8.04
CA LEU A 127 13.34 -13.34 -9.29
C LEU A 127 12.37 -13.70 -10.43
N GLN A 128 11.33 -14.48 -10.15
CA GLN A 128 10.30 -14.81 -11.12
C GLN A 128 9.50 -13.58 -11.56
N ILE A 129 9.15 -12.70 -10.60
CA ILE A 129 8.39 -11.47 -10.88
C ILE A 129 9.24 -10.45 -11.66
N LYS A 130 10.55 -10.36 -11.41
CA LYS A 130 11.47 -9.52 -12.19
C LYS A 130 11.41 -9.80 -13.70
N GLN A 131 11.05 -11.02 -14.10
CA GLN A 131 10.96 -11.42 -15.53
C GLN A 131 9.60 -11.07 -16.16
N LEU A 132 8.61 -10.62 -15.38
CA LEU A 132 7.29 -10.33 -15.93
C LEU A 132 7.29 -8.97 -16.64
N PRO A 133 6.82 -8.91 -17.91
CA PRO A 133 6.70 -7.66 -18.63
C PRO A 133 5.66 -6.76 -17.95
N HIS A 134 5.75 -5.45 -18.19
CA HIS A 134 4.80 -4.45 -17.69
C HIS A 134 4.71 -4.29 -16.17
N LEU A 135 5.55 -5.01 -15.41
CA LEU A 135 5.72 -4.81 -13.97
C LEU A 135 7.12 -4.27 -13.66
N GLN A 136 7.20 -3.47 -12.63
CA GLN A 136 8.45 -3.06 -12.02
C GLN A 136 8.44 -3.42 -10.54
N LEU A 137 9.26 -4.40 -10.16
CA LEU A 137 9.44 -4.75 -8.77
C LEU A 137 10.26 -3.66 -8.08
N ARG A 138 9.63 -2.98 -7.11
CA ARG A 138 10.23 -1.83 -6.41
C ARG A 138 10.73 -2.18 -5.01
N GLY A 139 10.14 -3.17 -4.37
CA GLY A 139 10.56 -3.48 -3.01
C GLY A 139 9.58 -4.33 -2.23
N LEU A 140 9.59 -4.12 -0.91
CA LEU A 140 8.80 -4.88 0.05
C LEU A 140 7.73 -4.02 0.73
N MET A 141 6.64 -4.66 1.12
CA MET A 141 5.63 -4.10 2.00
C MET A 141 5.38 -5.07 3.17
N ALA A 142 5.27 -4.54 4.38
CA ALA A 142 4.86 -5.32 5.53
C ALA A 142 3.88 -4.56 6.43
N ILE A 143 3.03 -5.33 7.10
CA ILE A 143 2.13 -4.88 8.16
C ILE A 143 2.40 -5.79 9.37
N PRO A 144 3.37 -5.43 10.23
CA PRO A 144 3.69 -6.19 11.43
C PRO A 144 2.52 -6.27 12.42
N ALA A 145 2.64 -7.18 13.40
CA ALA A 145 1.72 -7.18 14.53
C ALA A 145 1.85 -5.87 15.31
N PRO A 146 0.75 -5.28 15.79
CA PRO A 146 0.80 -4.06 16.60
C PRO A 146 1.66 -4.26 17.85
N GLN A 147 2.57 -3.31 18.09
CA GLN A 147 3.41 -3.25 19.29
C GLN A 147 3.28 -1.86 19.91
N GLN A 148 3.31 -1.75 21.23
CA GLN A 148 3.28 -0.47 21.92
C GLN A 148 4.69 0.07 22.19
N ASP A 149 5.64 -0.82 22.42
CA ASP A 149 7.02 -0.46 22.67
C ASP A 149 7.77 -0.11 21.38
N PHE A 150 8.45 1.04 21.40
CA PHE A 150 9.19 1.56 20.24
C PHE A 150 10.35 0.64 19.82
N ALA A 151 11.04 -0.01 20.76
CA ALA A 151 12.12 -0.92 20.45
C ALA A 151 11.56 -2.19 19.79
N ALA A 152 10.44 -2.73 20.29
CA ALA A 152 9.77 -3.87 19.69
C ALA A 152 9.24 -3.57 18.27
N GLN A 153 8.70 -2.35 18.04
CA GLN A 153 8.33 -1.89 16.70
C GLN A 153 9.55 -1.89 15.76
N ARG A 154 10.66 -1.31 16.21
CA ARG A 154 11.90 -1.28 15.43
C ARG A 154 12.43 -2.67 15.10
N ASP A 155 12.39 -3.60 16.03
CA ASP A 155 12.88 -4.97 15.81
C ASP A 155 12.09 -5.69 14.72
N GLN A 156 10.77 -5.48 14.63
CA GLN A 156 9.97 -5.99 13.53
C GLN A 156 10.34 -5.35 12.18
N PHE A 157 10.53 -4.03 12.13
CA PHE A 157 10.91 -3.35 10.89
C PHE A 157 12.35 -3.67 10.46
N ARG A 158 13.25 -3.92 11.40
CA ARG A 158 14.62 -4.37 11.12
C ARG A 158 14.65 -5.72 10.41
N GLN A 159 13.74 -6.64 10.75
CA GLN A 159 13.60 -7.91 10.05
C GLN A 159 13.18 -7.68 8.57
N VAL A 160 12.21 -6.80 8.31
CA VAL A 160 11.81 -6.46 6.93
C VAL A 160 12.97 -5.83 6.15
N ARG A 161 13.71 -4.92 6.79
CA ARG A 161 14.89 -4.31 6.20
C ARG A 161 15.97 -5.33 5.86
N ALA A 162 16.24 -6.29 6.74
CA ALA A 162 17.21 -7.35 6.48
C ALA A 162 16.82 -8.20 5.24
N LEU A 163 15.52 -8.51 5.07
CA LEU A 163 15.04 -9.19 3.87
C LEU A 163 15.21 -8.31 2.62
N PHE A 164 14.92 -7.03 2.70
CA PHE A 164 15.09 -6.08 1.61
C PHE A 164 16.57 -5.97 1.19
N GLU A 165 17.48 -5.84 2.14
CA GLU A 165 18.92 -5.80 1.90
C GLU A 165 19.42 -7.13 1.30
N HIS A 166 18.93 -8.26 1.81
CA HIS A 166 19.25 -9.59 1.26
C HIS A 166 18.80 -9.73 -0.20
N LEU A 167 17.59 -9.32 -0.53
CA LEU A 167 17.11 -9.35 -1.92
C LEU A 167 17.98 -8.49 -2.84
N ASN A 168 18.45 -7.34 -2.38
CA ASN A 168 19.31 -6.47 -3.17
C ASN A 168 20.71 -7.04 -3.41
N THR A 169 21.17 -8.02 -2.63
CA THR A 169 22.42 -8.75 -2.97
C THR A 169 22.29 -9.63 -4.23
N HIS A 170 21.05 -9.83 -4.75
CA HIS A 170 20.74 -10.61 -5.94
C HIS A 170 20.36 -9.74 -7.16
N ASP A 171 20.90 -8.53 -7.23
CA ASP A 171 20.72 -7.58 -8.36
C ASP A 171 19.25 -7.25 -8.68
N LEU A 172 18.41 -7.19 -7.64
CA LEU A 172 16.99 -6.83 -7.80
C LEU A 172 16.76 -5.32 -7.88
N GLN A 173 17.72 -4.50 -7.44
CA GLN A 173 17.70 -3.04 -7.49
C GLN A 173 16.43 -2.44 -6.84
N LEU A 174 16.03 -3.02 -5.71
CA LEU A 174 14.87 -2.56 -4.96
C LEU A 174 15.17 -1.22 -4.28
N ASP A 175 14.22 -0.31 -4.32
CA ASP A 175 14.36 1.06 -3.78
C ASP A 175 13.24 1.43 -2.79
N THR A 176 12.22 0.59 -2.65
CA THR A 176 11.03 0.92 -1.88
C THR A 176 10.82 -0.05 -0.71
N LEU A 177 10.83 0.52 0.51
CA LEU A 177 10.45 -0.16 1.73
C LEU A 177 9.18 0.48 2.28
N SER A 178 8.02 -0.11 1.91
CA SER A 178 6.69 0.36 2.29
C SER A 178 6.29 -0.22 3.65
N ILE A 179 6.67 0.45 4.72
CA ILE A 179 6.42 0.04 6.11
C ILE A 179 6.07 1.25 6.96
N GLY A 180 5.35 1.03 8.05
CA GLY A 180 4.94 2.09 8.98
C GLY A 180 3.56 2.67 8.67
N MET A 181 2.76 2.77 9.72
CA MET A 181 1.41 3.34 9.75
C MET A 181 1.31 4.39 10.86
N SER A 182 0.13 4.94 11.11
CA SER A 182 -0.09 6.04 12.08
C SER A 182 0.47 5.77 13.48
N GLY A 183 0.52 4.51 13.93
CA GLY A 183 0.99 4.14 15.28
C GLY A 183 2.47 3.78 15.39
N ASP A 184 3.18 3.57 14.25
CA ASP A 184 4.54 3.00 14.27
C ASP A 184 5.47 3.59 13.20
N TYR A 185 5.03 4.61 12.43
CA TYR A 185 5.81 5.21 11.35
C TYR A 185 7.18 5.74 11.80
N GLN A 186 7.30 6.21 13.04
CA GLN A 186 8.59 6.71 13.55
C GLN A 186 9.63 5.59 13.67
N ALA A 187 9.20 4.43 14.16
CA ALA A 187 10.03 3.24 14.24
C ALA A 187 10.38 2.72 12.83
N ALA A 188 9.41 2.72 11.92
CA ALA A 188 9.63 2.34 10.52
C ALA A 188 10.65 3.25 9.82
N ILE A 189 10.56 4.56 10.02
CA ILE A 189 11.51 5.53 9.48
C ILE A 189 12.91 5.31 10.07
N ALA A 190 13.00 5.04 11.37
CA ALA A 190 14.28 4.74 12.03
C ALA A 190 14.95 3.47 11.47
N GLU A 191 14.16 2.54 10.91
CA GLU A 191 14.64 1.32 10.27
C GLU A 191 14.67 1.41 8.72
N GLY A 192 14.60 2.62 8.15
CA GLY A 192 14.85 2.85 6.73
C GLY A 192 13.62 2.78 5.84
N ALA A 193 12.41 2.98 6.37
CA ALA A 193 11.22 3.14 5.52
C ALA A 193 11.44 4.22 4.47
N THR A 194 11.14 3.92 3.22
CA THR A 194 11.15 4.89 2.11
C THR A 194 9.75 5.37 1.78
N LEU A 195 8.73 4.63 2.25
CA LEU A 195 7.32 4.98 2.11
C LEU A 195 6.56 4.59 3.38
N VAL A 196 5.80 5.54 3.95
CA VAL A 196 4.91 5.33 5.10
C VAL A 196 3.44 5.50 4.67
N ARG A 197 2.53 4.72 5.28
CA ARG A 197 1.10 4.71 4.94
C ARG A 197 0.28 5.25 6.10
N ILE A 198 -0.11 6.50 6.02
CA ILE A 198 -0.76 7.22 7.11
C ILE A 198 -2.21 7.52 6.74
N GLY A 199 -3.16 7.09 7.57
CA GLY A 199 -4.58 7.37 7.41
C GLY A 199 -5.14 8.23 8.52
N THR A 200 -5.33 7.63 9.70
CA THR A 200 -6.01 8.26 10.85
C THR A 200 -5.36 9.57 11.30
N ALA A 201 -4.04 9.69 11.22
CA ALA A 201 -3.35 10.92 11.59
C ALA A 201 -3.57 12.08 10.59
N ILE A 202 -4.03 11.79 9.36
CA ILE A 202 -4.32 12.80 8.33
C ILE A 202 -5.82 13.12 8.31
N PHE A 203 -6.67 12.07 8.22
CA PHE A 203 -8.10 12.21 7.96
C PHE A 203 -8.96 12.11 9.23
N GLY A 204 -8.36 11.85 10.39
CA GLY A 204 -9.10 11.61 11.64
C GLY A 204 -9.66 10.19 11.77
N ALA A 205 -10.42 9.97 12.84
CA ALA A 205 -11.11 8.70 13.07
C ALA A 205 -12.16 8.45 11.97
N ARG A 206 -12.35 7.19 11.62
CA ARG A 206 -13.37 6.80 10.61
C ARG A 206 -14.76 7.19 11.10
N GLN A 207 -15.51 7.87 10.25
CA GLN A 207 -16.94 8.04 10.51
C GLN A 207 -17.64 6.68 10.36
N PRO A 208 -18.53 6.30 11.29
CA PRO A 208 -19.36 5.12 11.10
C PRO A 208 -20.15 5.26 9.79
N LYS A 209 -20.20 4.20 8.98
CA LYS A 209 -21.14 4.20 7.85
C LYS A 209 -22.55 4.42 8.41
N PRO A 210 -23.38 5.29 7.80
CA PRO A 210 -24.79 5.38 8.18
C PRO A 210 -25.40 3.98 8.08
N SER A 211 -26.07 3.55 9.14
CA SER A 211 -26.78 2.27 9.14
C SER A 211 -27.89 2.31 8.08
N PRO A 212 -28.17 1.21 7.35
CA PRO A 212 -29.22 1.19 6.33
C PRO A 212 -30.62 1.56 6.86
N ASP A 213 -30.83 1.56 8.16
CA ASP A 213 -32.11 1.87 8.82
C ASP A 213 -32.42 3.36 8.98
N SER A 214 -31.46 4.27 8.68
CA SER A 214 -31.70 5.72 8.81
C SER A 214 -32.59 6.30 7.69
N ASP A 215 -32.72 5.60 6.55
CA ASP A 215 -33.54 6.08 5.40
C ASP A 215 -35.02 5.72 5.52
N LEU A 216 -35.42 4.87 6.47
CA LEU A 216 -36.82 4.51 6.67
C LEU A 216 -37.59 5.49 7.58
N ALA A 217 -36.87 6.25 8.39
CA ALA A 217 -37.49 7.19 9.34
C ALA A 217 -37.98 8.51 8.69
N SER A 218 -37.49 8.85 7.49
CA SER A 218 -37.86 10.11 6.80
C SER A 218 -39.05 10.00 5.82
N LYS A 219 -39.57 8.78 5.57
CA LYS A 219 -40.70 8.56 4.64
C LYS A 219 -42.06 8.28 5.32
N GLY A 220 -42.14 8.40 6.63
CA GLY A 220 -43.34 8.08 7.42
C GLY A 220 -44.10 9.26 7.96
N ALA A 221 -43.80 10.50 7.57
CA ALA A 221 -44.51 11.70 8.01
C ALA A 221 -44.90 12.57 6.81
N ALA A 222 -45.93 12.14 6.10
CA ALA A 222 -46.69 12.98 5.15
C ALA A 222 -48.10 12.41 5.04
#